data_6d17ee1adc166fe009a15de6e09a7b48
#
_entry.id   6d17ee1adc166fe009a15de6e09a7b48
#
_cell.length_a   1.000
_cell.length_b   1.000
_cell.length_c   1.000
_cell.angle_alpha   90.00
_cell.angle_beta   90.00
_cell.angle_gamma   90.00
#
_symmetry.space_group_name_H-M   'P 1'
#
loop_
_entity.id
_entity.type
_entity.pdbx_description
1 polymer ?
#
loop_
_entity_poly.entity_id
_entity_poly.type
_entity_poly.pdbx_seq_one_letter_code
_entity_poly.pdbx_strand_id
1 'polypeptide(L)'
;MQITDVKIRKIFDDADPMKAIASVTFDGQLAVHDIKVIYAKEKYFIVMPSRKNPDGTFRDIVHPINSSFRVELETAVIEAYNKALAQAEAEAEVNDEVTE
;
A
#
# COMPACT_ATOMS: atom_id res chain seq x y z
N MET A 1 -6.16 11.45 14.64
CA MET A 1 -6.40 11.19 13.21
C MET A 1 -6.65 9.70 13.00
N GLN A 2 -7.79 9.38 12.41
CA GLN A 2 -8.17 7.98 12.21
C GLN A 2 -8.09 7.60 10.74
N ILE A 3 -7.61 6.38 10.50
CA ILE A 3 -7.63 5.80 9.16
C ILE A 3 -9.06 5.31 8.91
N THR A 4 -9.75 5.93 7.93
CA THR A 4 -11.15 5.62 7.65
C THR A 4 -11.36 4.79 6.40
N ASP A 5 -10.36 4.73 5.52
CA ASP A 5 -10.42 3.90 4.33
C ASP A 5 -9.02 3.63 3.79
N VAL A 6 -8.81 2.43 3.27
CA VAL A 6 -7.59 2.06 2.56
C VAL A 6 -7.99 1.38 1.27
N LYS A 7 -7.49 1.90 0.15
CA LYS A 7 -7.75 1.31 -1.18
C LYS A 7 -6.46 0.88 -1.83
N ILE A 8 -6.41 -0.37 -2.24
CA ILE A 8 -5.29 -0.87 -3.03
C ILE A 8 -5.58 -0.55 -4.48
N ARG A 9 -4.77 0.33 -5.06
CA ARG A 9 -4.98 0.82 -6.42
C ARG A 9 -4.41 -0.09 -7.48
N LYS A 10 -3.30 -0.75 -7.18
CA LYS A 10 -2.62 -1.63 -8.12
C LYS A 10 -1.82 -2.68 -7.38
N ILE A 11 -1.86 -3.91 -7.88
CA ILE A 11 -1.04 -5.02 -7.36
C ILE A 11 -0.06 -5.39 -8.45
N PHE A 12 1.22 -5.53 -8.09
CA PHE A 12 2.29 -5.85 -9.02
C PHE A 12 2.65 -7.33 -8.97
N ASP A 13 3.44 -7.74 -9.94
CA ASP A 13 3.90 -9.10 -10.09
C ASP A 13 4.77 -9.56 -8.91
N ASP A 14 4.74 -10.87 -8.63
CA ASP A 14 5.50 -11.45 -7.51
C ASP A 14 7.00 -11.22 -7.61
N ALA A 15 7.52 -11.02 -8.82
CA ALA A 15 8.95 -10.80 -9.03
C ALA A 15 9.43 -9.43 -8.55
N ASP A 16 8.52 -8.46 -8.43
CA ASP A 16 8.89 -7.10 -8.05
C ASP A 16 8.97 -6.93 -6.54
N PRO A 17 9.97 -6.18 -6.02
CA PRO A 17 9.96 -5.79 -4.61
C PRO A 17 8.76 -4.93 -4.25
N MET A 18 8.30 -4.08 -5.18
CA MET A 18 7.11 -3.28 -4.98
C MET A 18 5.87 -4.14 -5.25
N LYS A 19 5.08 -4.39 -4.21
CA LYS A 19 3.94 -5.30 -4.30
C LYS A 19 2.64 -4.61 -4.63
N ALA A 20 2.46 -3.37 -4.20
CA ALA A 20 1.21 -2.66 -4.43
C ALA A 20 1.36 -1.16 -4.24
N ILE A 21 0.38 -0.42 -4.77
CA ILE A 21 0.23 1.01 -4.52
C ILE A 21 -1.12 1.22 -3.86
N ALA A 22 -1.15 1.99 -2.79
CA ALA A 22 -2.34 2.21 -1.99
C ALA A 22 -2.65 3.69 -1.80
N SER A 23 -3.92 3.97 -1.54
CA SER A 23 -4.39 5.28 -1.10
C SER A 23 -5.07 5.12 0.25
N VAL A 24 -4.81 6.04 1.16
CA VAL A 24 -5.38 5.99 2.51
C VAL A 24 -6.13 7.28 2.79
N THR A 25 -7.33 7.16 3.34
CA THR A 25 -8.14 8.30 3.74
C THR A 25 -8.15 8.40 5.26
N PHE A 26 -7.98 9.63 5.76
CA PHE A 26 -7.94 9.92 7.19
C PHE A 26 -9.15 10.79 7.56
N ASP A 27 -9.86 10.38 8.60
CA ASP A 27 -11.04 11.13 9.11
C ASP A 27 -12.09 11.43 8.03
N GLY A 28 -12.11 10.66 6.96
CA GLY A 28 -13.00 10.92 5.83
C GLY A 28 -12.78 12.25 5.13
N GLN A 29 -11.64 12.90 5.37
CA GLN A 29 -11.41 14.26 4.90
C GLN A 29 -10.09 14.45 4.16
N LEU A 30 -9.09 13.63 4.41
CA LEU A 30 -7.77 13.76 3.79
C LEU A 30 -7.36 12.44 3.17
N ALA A 31 -7.00 12.46 1.90
CA ALA A 31 -6.49 11.27 1.22
C ALA A 31 -5.02 11.43 0.88
N VAL A 32 -4.25 10.39 1.12
CA VAL A 32 -2.84 10.31 0.74
C VAL A 32 -2.71 9.21 -0.29
N HIS A 33 -2.19 9.55 -1.45
CA HIS A 33 -2.01 8.63 -2.58
C HIS A 33 -0.56 8.19 -2.70
N ASP A 34 -0.34 7.14 -3.50
CA ASP A 34 1.00 6.64 -3.84
C ASP A 34 1.80 6.12 -2.64
N ILE A 35 1.11 5.52 -1.69
CA ILE A 35 1.77 4.76 -0.64
C ILE A 35 2.10 3.39 -1.21
N LYS A 36 3.36 2.98 -1.14
CA LYS A 36 3.83 1.74 -1.75
C LYS A 36 3.99 0.64 -0.71
N VAL A 37 3.56 -0.57 -1.06
CA VAL A 37 3.80 -1.75 -0.25
C VAL A 37 5.03 -2.45 -0.84
N ILE A 38 6.05 -2.62 -0.03
CA ILE A 38 7.33 -3.21 -0.44
C ILE A 38 7.57 -4.48 0.36
N TYR A 39 8.10 -5.50 -0.31
CA TYR A 39 8.57 -6.72 0.35
C TYR A 39 10.07 -6.86 0.10
N ALA A 40 10.85 -6.79 1.16
CA ALA A 40 12.29 -6.95 1.09
C ALA A 40 12.80 -7.52 2.40
N LYS A 41 13.85 -8.34 2.33
CA LYS A 41 14.47 -8.94 3.53
C LYS A 41 13.44 -9.68 4.39
N GLU A 42 12.54 -10.41 3.71
CA GLU A 42 11.50 -11.24 4.35
C GLU A 42 10.51 -10.42 5.19
N LYS A 43 10.33 -9.15 4.87
CA LYS A 43 9.43 -8.28 5.60
C LYS A 43 8.66 -7.35 4.67
N TYR A 44 7.37 -7.16 4.98
CA TYR A 44 6.55 -6.14 4.32
C TYR A 44 6.69 -4.82 5.05
N PHE A 45 6.81 -3.73 4.29
CA PHE A 45 6.78 -2.39 4.86
C PHE A 45 6.18 -1.43 3.84
N ILE A 46 5.88 -0.22 4.29
CA ILE A 46 5.33 0.81 3.41
C ILE A 46 6.38 1.89 3.16
N VAL A 47 6.30 2.47 1.95
CA VAL A 47 7.09 3.64 1.56
C VAL A 47 6.12 4.76 1.26
N MET A 48 6.31 5.88 1.94
CA MET A 48 5.44 7.05 1.77
C MET A 48 5.76 7.76 0.46
N PRO A 49 4.81 8.54 -0.09
CA PRO A 49 5.09 9.32 -1.29
C PRO A 49 6.24 10.27 -1.05
N SER A 50 7.18 10.31 -2.00
CA SER A 50 8.39 11.09 -1.86
C SER A 50 8.70 11.87 -3.12
N ARG A 51 9.57 12.85 -2.98
CA ARG A 51 10.02 13.69 -4.08
C ARG A 51 11.54 13.65 -4.17
N LYS A 52 12.06 13.58 -5.39
CA LYS A 52 13.49 13.59 -5.62
C LYS A 52 14.02 15.02 -5.60
N ASN A 53 15.03 15.25 -4.78
CA ASN A 53 15.70 16.53 -4.70
C ASN A 53 16.70 16.69 -5.86
N PRO A 54 17.12 17.93 -6.18
CA PRO A 54 18.12 18.14 -7.23
C PRO A 54 19.45 17.43 -7.00
N ASP A 55 19.81 17.15 -5.74
CA ASP A 55 21.05 16.45 -5.40
C ASP A 55 20.94 14.91 -5.51
N GLY A 56 19.78 14.41 -5.94
CA GLY A 56 19.56 12.97 -6.10
C GLY A 56 18.99 12.26 -4.89
N THR A 57 18.85 12.93 -3.76
CA THR A 57 18.23 12.34 -2.57
C THR A 57 16.71 12.41 -2.64
N PHE A 58 16.03 11.57 -1.86
CA PHE A 58 14.58 11.55 -1.79
C PHE A 58 14.11 12.09 -0.46
N ARG A 59 13.00 12.82 -0.49
CA ARG A 59 12.38 13.35 0.70
C ARG A 59 10.89 13.03 0.69
N ASP A 60 10.40 12.48 1.78
CA ASP A 60 8.97 12.20 1.91
C ASP A 60 8.16 13.49 1.84
N ILE A 61 7.10 13.46 1.04
CA ILE A 61 6.16 14.57 0.94
C ILE A 61 5.29 14.61 2.20
N VAL A 62 4.93 13.42 2.69
CA VAL A 62 4.09 13.24 3.86
C VAL A 62 4.52 11.96 4.57
N HIS A 63 4.57 11.98 5.90
CA HIS A 63 4.95 10.79 6.66
C HIS A 63 4.43 10.88 8.10
N PRO A 64 4.23 9.72 8.77
CA PRO A 64 3.93 9.72 10.19
C PRO A 64 5.10 10.30 10.99
N ILE A 65 4.79 11.06 12.02
CA ILE A 65 5.83 11.69 12.83
C ILE A 65 6.02 11.04 14.20
N ASN A 66 5.31 9.96 14.47
CA ASN A 66 5.54 9.15 15.66
C ASN A 66 5.47 7.67 15.30
N SER A 67 6.12 6.84 16.11
CA SER A 67 6.23 5.42 15.81
C SER A 67 4.92 4.67 15.97
N SER A 68 4.07 5.06 16.90
CA SER A 68 2.79 4.37 17.09
C SER A 68 1.85 4.57 15.90
N PHE A 69 1.78 5.77 15.35
CA PHE A 69 0.95 6.00 14.16
C PHE A 69 1.55 5.34 12.92
N ARG A 70 2.87 5.29 12.82
CA ARG A 70 3.52 4.59 11.71
C ARG A 70 3.15 3.10 11.70
N VAL A 71 3.19 2.45 12.87
CA VAL A 71 2.79 1.05 12.99
C VAL A 71 1.33 0.87 12.63
N GLU A 72 0.46 1.75 13.09
CA GLU A 72 -0.96 1.71 12.77
C GLU A 72 -1.21 1.83 11.27
N LEU A 73 -0.57 2.80 10.62
CA LEU A 73 -0.71 3.02 9.19
C LEU A 73 -0.16 1.83 8.39
N GLU A 74 1.03 1.36 8.75
CA GLU A 74 1.66 0.23 8.07
C GLU A 74 0.79 -1.02 8.19
N THR A 75 0.29 -1.31 9.38
CA THR A 75 -0.59 -2.46 9.62
C THR A 75 -1.86 -2.37 8.77
N ALA A 76 -2.51 -1.21 8.75
CA ALA A 76 -3.74 -1.03 7.99
C ALA A 76 -3.52 -1.24 6.49
N VAL A 77 -2.43 -0.71 5.95
CA VAL A 77 -2.12 -0.83 4.53
C VAL A 77 -1.79 -2.28 4.16
N ILE A 78 -0.96 -2.94 4.97
CA ILE A 78 -0.57 -4.33 4.72
C ILE A 78 -1.77 -5.28 4.82
N GLU A 79 -2.65 -5.07 5.79
CA GLU A 79 -3.88 -5.86 5.90
C GLU A 79 -4.78 -5.68 4.69
N ALA A 80 -4.94 -4.44 4.21
CA ALA A 80 -5.72 -4.17 3.02
C ALA A 80 -5.10 -4.83 1.78
N TYR A 81 -3.77 -4.82 1.68
CA TYR A 81 -3.07 -5.51 0.61
C TYR A 81 -3.34 -7.01 0.64
N ASN A 82 -3.25 -7.64 1.81
CA ASN A 82 -3.50 -9.07 1.94
C ASN A 82 -4.93 -9.44 1.54
N LYS A 83 -5.90 -8.62 1.92
CA LYS A 83 -7.29 -8.82 1.54
C LYS A 83 -7.50 -8.67 0.03
N ALA A 84 -6.89 -7.64 -0.55
CA ALA A 84 -6.99 -7.39 -1.98
C ALA A 84 -6.35 -8.53 -2.80
N LEU A 85 -5.22 -9.04 -2.32
CA LEU A 85 -4.53 -10.14 -2.96
C LEU A 85 -5.38 -11.41 -2.93
N ALA A 86 -5.97 -11.73 -1.79
CA ALA A 86 -6.86 -12.89 -1.67
C ALA A 86 -8.08 -12.75 -2.57
N GLN A 87 -8.66 -11.55 -2.66
CA GLN A 87 -9.79 -11.27 -3.53
C GLN A 87 -9.42 -11.42 -5.01
N ALA A 88 -8.26 -10.91 -5.40
CA ALA A 88 -7.80 -11.04 -6.78
C ALA A 88 -7.58 -12.49 -7.17
N GLU A 89 -7.01 -13.29 -6.27
CA GLU A 89 -6.84 -14.73 -6.50
C GLU A 89 -8.19 -15.46 -6.63
N ALA A 90 -9.15 -15.11 -5.76
CA ALA A 90 -10.48 -15.70 -5.81
C ALA A 90 -11.21 -15.31 -7.11
N GLU A 91 -11.10 -14.06 -7.53
CA GLU A 91 -11.70 -13.60 -8.79
C GLU A 91 -11.08 -14.29 -10.00
N ALA A 92 -9.77 -14.50 -9.98
CA ALA A 92 -9.07 -15.21 -11.05
C ALA A 92 -9.57 -16.66 -11.15
N GLU A 93 -9.76 -17.34 -10.03
CA GLU A 93 -10.31 -18.69 -10.00
C GLU A 93 -11.73 -18.73 -10.54
N VAL A 94 -12.56 -17.78 -10.12
CA VAL A 94 -13.96 -17.71 -10.60
C VAL A 94 -13.98 -17.42 -12.10
N ASN A 95 -13.15 -16.52 -12.57
CA ASN A 95 -13.07 -16.20 -13.99
C ASN A 95 -12.64 -17.41 -14.82
N ASP A 96 -11.72 -18.21 -14.32
CA ASP A 96 -11.28 -19.42 -15.00
C ASP A 96 -12.44 -20.42 -15.12
N GLU A 97 -13.25 -20.56 -14.09
CA GLU A 97 -14.42 -21.42 -14.13
C GLU A 97 -15.46 -20.93 -15.12
N VAL A 98 -15.68 -19.63 -15.19
CA VAL A 98 -16.69 -19.03 -16.08
C VAL A 98 -16.28 -19.15 -17.54
N THR A 99 -15.01 -19.09 -17.85
CA THR A 99 -14.53 -19.16 -19.23
C THR A 99 -14.58 -20.57 -19.82
N GLU A 100 -14.74 -21.56 -19.00
CA GLU A 100 -14.91 -22.93 -19.46
C GLU A 100 -16.37 -23.22 -19.84
#